data_6d24094301d57115bc984211c5fd9e98
#
_entry.id   6d24094301d57115bc984211c5fd9e98
#
_cell.length_a   1.000
_cell.length_b   1.000
_cell.length_c   1.000
_cell.angle_alpha   90.00
_cell.angle_beta   90.00
_cell.angle_gamma   90.00
#
_symmetry.space_group_name_H-M   'P 1'
#
loop_
_entity.id
_entity.type
_entity.pdbx_description
1 polymer ?
#
loop_
_entity_poly.entity_id
_entity_poly.type
_entity_poly.pdbx_seq_one_letter_code
_entity_poly.pdbx_strand_id
1 'polypeptide(L)'
;GGRHGLAQSLFQVGGNAGSAIGPLLAAFVVLPLGQHSVAWFSAIAMLGMVILTWVGRWYAAHRRANASKKAPSRTLPLPQSKVAIAFAILVLLTATKNVYMSSLSSYFTFYVIDKFALSVRDAQLMLFLFLGSAAIGTFLGGPIGDRFGARFVIWFSILGVIPFALMLPYANLTWTIV
;
A
#
# COMPACT_ATOMS: atom_id res chain seq x y z
N GLY A 1 -13.68 17.97 -13.89
CA GLY A 1 -12.68 16.93 -13.68
C GLY A 1 -12.44 16.72 -12.20
N GLY A 2 -12.92 15.60 -11.62
CA GLY A 2 -12.64 15.27 -10.23
C GLY A 2 -11.19 14.77 -10.09
N ARG A 3 -10.53 15.09 -8.98
CA ARG A 3 -9.19 14.58 -8.61
C ARG A 3 -9.32 13.13 -8.10
N HIS A 4 -9.70 12.21 -8.98
CA HIS A 4 -9.97 10.82 -8.62
C HIS A 4 -8.70 10.07 -8.22
N GLY A 5 -7.57 10.35 -8.87
CA GLY A 5 -6.27 9.76 -8.55
C GLY A 5 -5.79 10.18 -7.17
N LEU A 6 -5.89 11.47 -6.82
CA LEU A 6 -5.54 11.96 -5.49
C LEU A 6 -6.42 11.35 -4.40
N ALA A 7 -7.73 11.22 -4.61
CA ALA A 7 -8.63 10.61 -3.64
C ALA A 7 -8.28 9.12 -3.42
N GLN A 8 -8.00 8.39 -4.49
CA GLN A 8 -7.61 6.99 -4.44
C GLN A 8 -6.24 6.80 -3.76
N SER A 9 -5.27 7.64 -4.09
CA SER A 9 -3.94 7.56 -3.46
C SER A 9 -4.00 7.88 -1.97
N LEU A 10 -4.79 8.87 -1.55
CA LEU A 10 -4.98 9.22 -0.15
C LEU A 10 -5.58 8.05 0.65
N PHE A 11 -6.57 7.36 0.07
CA PHE A 11 -7.15 6.16 0.68
C PHE A 11 -6.11 5.04 0.82
N GLN A 12 -5.32 4.80 -0.21
CA GLN A 12 -4.32 3.73 -0.24
C GLN A 12 -3.13 4.02 0.69
N VAL A 13 -2.76 5.30 0.84
CA VAL A 13 -1.73 5.74 1.79
C VAL A 13 -2.08 5.37 3.23
N GLY A 14 -3.36 5.45 3.62
CA GLY A 14 -3.80 5.02 4.95
C GLY A 14 -3.45 3.56 5.23
N GLY A 15 -3.70 2.66 4.28
CA GLY A 15 -3.33 1.24 4.39
C GLY A 15 -1.80 1.03 4.43
N ASN A 16 -1.08 1.67 3.52
CA ASN A 16 0.38 1.56 3.46
C ASN A 16 1.07 2.15 4.70
N ALA A 17 0.59 3.28 5.20
CA ALA A 17 1.08 3.88 6.45
C ALA A 17 0.84 2.97 7.65
N GLY A 18 -0.34 2.32 7.74
CA GLY A 18 -0.61 1.32 8.77
C GLY A 18 0.36 0.15 8.72
N SER A 19 0.66 -0.35 7.52
CA SER A 19 1.64 -1.44 7.32
C SER A 19 3.07 -1.01 7.68
N ALA A 20 3.44 0.25 7.43
CA ALA A 20 4.76 0.78 7.81
C ALA A 20 4.88 0.98 9.32
N ILE A 21 3.83 1.44 10.01
CA ILE A 21 3.84 1.65 11.46
C ILE A 21 3.98 0.34 12.23
N GLY A 22 3.52 -0.79 11.68
CA GLY A 22 3.63 -2.12 12.31
C GLY A 22 5.04 -2.46 12.78
N PRO A 23 6.04 -2.49 11.89
CA PRO A 23 7.44 -2.73 12.26
C PRO A 23 8.00 -1.72 13.27
N LEU A 24 7.60 -0.44 13.16
CA LEU A 24 7.99 0.60 14.12
C LEU A 24 7.49 0.27 15.53
N LEU A 25 6.21 -0.11 15.64
CA LEU A 25 5.63 -0.52 16.93
C LEU A 25 6.26 -1.81 17.45
N ALA A 26 6.62 -2.74 16.58
CA ALA A 26 7.37 -3.93 16.97
C ALA A 26 8.72 -3.56 17.57
N ALA A 27 9.48 -2.65 16.97
CA ALA A 27 10.79 -2.22 17.44
C ALA A 27 10.76 -1.49 18.78
N PHE A 28 9.75 -0.64 19.02
CA PHE A 28 9.72 0.25 20.20
C PHE A 28 8.80 -0.24 21.31
N VAL A 29 7.81 -1.07 21.00
CA VAL A 29 6.81 -1.53 21.98
C VAL A 29 6.97 -3.03 22.26
N VAL A 30 6.98 -3.87 21.22
CA VAL A 30 6.95 -5.32 21.40
C VAL A 30 8.30 -5.84 21.86
N LEU A 31 9.41 -5.40 21.28
CA LEU A 31 10.75 -5.86 21.65
C LEU A 31 11.13 -5.50 23.10
N PRO A 32 10.93 -4.26 23.61
CA PRO A 32 11.28 -3.91 24.99
C PRO A 32 10.27 -4.38 26.03
N LEU A 33 8.95 -4.40 25.70
CA LEU A 33 7.90 -4.75 26.67
C LEU A 33 7.47 -6.22 26.63
N GLY A 34 8.01 -6.99 25.67
CA GLY A 34 7.68 -8.40 25.48
C GLY A 34 6.35 -8.64 24.76
N GLN A 35 6.07 -9.91 24.49
CA GLN A 35 4.90 -10.33 23.68
C GLN A 35 3.55 -9.93 24.29
N HIS A 36 3.45 -9.75 25.61
CA HIS A 36 2.21 -9.31 26.26
C HIS A 36 1.73 -7.92 25.81
N SER A 37 2.66 -7.07 25.36
CA SER A 37 2.31 -5.74 24.86
C SER A 37 1.47 -5.77 23.57
N VAL A 38 1.46 -6.89 22.85
CA VAL A 38 0.62 -7.10 21.66
C VAL A 38 -0.87 -7.02 22.01
N ALA A 39 -1.26 -7.36 23.24
CA ALA A 39 -2.64 -7.26 23.71
C ALA A 39 -3.18 -5.81 23.66
N TRP A 40 -2.33 -4.79 23.84
CA TRP A 40 -2.74 -3.39 23.75
C TRP A 40 -3.19 -3.00 22.33
N PHE A 41 -2.65 -3.66 21.29
CA PHE A 41 -3.08 -3.42 19.92
C PHE A 41 -4.52 -3.90 19.65
N SER A 42 -5.03 -4.86 20.46
CA SER A 42 -6.42 -5.28 20.40
C SER A 42 -7.38 -4.14 20.75
N ALA A 43 -7.03 -3.28 21.71
CA ALA A 43 -7.82 -2.11 22.05
C ALA A 43 -7.88 -1.10 20.88
N ILE A 44 -6.74 -0.88 20.20
CA ILE A 44 -6.68 -0.02 19.02
C ILE A 44 -7.51 -0.61 17.87
N ALA A 45 -7.46 -1.93 17.68
CA ALA A 45 -8.27 -2.63 16.67
C ALA A 45 -9.78 -2.50 16.96
N MET A 46 -10.19 -2.62 18.23
CA MET A 46 -11.58 -2.40 18.63
C MET A 46 -12.04 -0.97 18.36
N LEU A 47 -11.19 0.03 18.67
CA LEU A 47 -11.47 1.42 18.36
C LEU A 47 -11.61 1.63 16.85
N GLY A 48 -10.74 1.01 16.05
CA GLY A 48 -10.84 1.00 14.59
C GLY A 48 -12.15 0.41 14.08
N MET A 49 -12.60 -0.72 14.67
CA MET A 49 -13.90 -1.33 14.34
C MET A 49 -15.08 -0.39 14.64
N VAL A 50 -15.07 0.30 15.78
CA VAL A 50 -16.12 1.26 16.15
C VAL A 50 -16.16 2.42 15.15
N ILE A 51 -15.00 3.00 14.84
CA ILE A 51 -14.90 4.11 13.87
C ILE A 51 -15.39 3.66 12.50
N LEU A 52 -14.93 2.52 11.99
CA LEU A 52 -15.33 1.99 10.68
C LEU A 52 -16.82 1.67 10.62
N THR A 53 -17.40 1.14 11.69
CA THR A 53 -18.83 0.88 11.77
C THR A 53 -19.63 2.19 11.73
N TRP A 54 -19.19 3.20 12.45
CA TRP A 54 -19.83 4.51 12.46
C TRP A 54 -19.75 5.20 11.07
N VAL A 55 -18.57 5.23 10.47
CA VAL A 55 -18.35 5.77 9.11
C VAL A 55 -19.14 4.96 8.08
N GLY A 56 -19.16 3.63 8.18
CA GLY A 56 -19.93 2.76 7.29
C GLY A 56 -21.44 3.05 7.34
N ARG A 57 -21.98 3.23 8.53
CA ARG A 57 -23.40 3.60 8.73
C ARG A 57 -23.72 4.98 8.18
N TRP A 58 -22.85 5.97 8.44
CA TRP A 58 -22.97 7.30 7.91
C TRP A 58 -22.94 7.30 6.37
N TYR A 59 -21.99 6.58 5.78
CA TYR A 59 -21.86 6.47 4.33
C TYR A 59 -23.04 5.75 3.70
N ALA A 60 -23.57 4.70 4.32
CA ALA A 60 -24.75 3.99 3.85
C ALA A 60 -25.99 4.89 3.85
N ALA A 61 -26.18 5.69 4.92
CA ALA A 61 -27.26 6.68 4.99
C ALA A 61 -27.12 7.76 3.89
N HIS A 62 -25.92 8.29 3.71
CA HIS A 62 -25.63 9.30 2.69
C HIS A 62 -25.82 8.76 1.26
N ARG A 63 -25.45 7.51 1.00
CA ARG A 63 -25.69 6.83 -0.28
C ARG A 63 -27.17 6.64 -0.56
N ARG A 64 -27.94 6.25 0.46
CA ARG A 64 -29.42 6.10 0.32
C ARG A 64 -30.09 7.42 0.02
N ALA A 65 -29.69 8.51 0.69
CA ALA A 65 -30.22 9.84 0.44
C ALA A 65 -29.90 10.35 -1.00
N ASN A 66 -28.75 9.96 -1.56
CA ASN A 66 -28.32 10.35 -2.91
C ASN A 66 -28.64 9.31 -4.00
N ALA A 67 -29.25 8.17 -3.66
CA ALA A 67 -29.56 7.11 -4.62
C ALA A 67 -30.57 7.53 -5.71
N SER A 68 -31.36 8.61 -5.46
CA SER A 68 -32.27 9.19 -6.44
C SER A 68 -31.59 9.84 -7.65
N LYS A 69 -30.30 10.14 -7.55
CA LYS A 69 -29.50 10.62 -8.70
C LYS A 69 -28.79 9.43 -9.34
N LYS A 70 -29.53 8.55 -10.05
CA LYS A 70 -28.93 7.53 -10.90
C LYS A 70 -27.94 8.22 -11.84
N ALA A 71 -26.65 7.97 -11.63
CA ALA A 71 -25.66 8.28 -12.65
C ALA A 71 -26.06 7.52 -13.92
N PRO A 72 -26.09 8.18 -15.09
CA PRO A 72 -26.41 7.50 -16.34
C PRO A 72 -25.45 6.33 -16.48
N SER A 73 -26.00 5.13 -16.67
CA SER A 73 -25.22 3.94 -16.96
C SER A 73 -24.45 4.22 -18.25
N ARG A 74 -23.18 4.55 -18.13
CA ARG A 74 -22.28 4.70 -19.26
C ARG A 74 -22.08 3.30 -19.82
N THR A 75 -22.89 2.94 -20.80
CA THR A 75 -22.63 1.78 -21.66
C THR A 75 -21.33 2.06 -22.39
N LEU A 76 -20.27 1.39 -21.97
CA LEU A 76 -19.00 1.45 -22.69
C LEU A 76 -19.22 0.82 -24.07
N PRO A 77 -18.87 1.51 -25.17
CA PRO A 77 -19.05 0.99 -26.54
C PRO A 77 -18.01 -0.09 -26.89
N LEU A 78 -17.55 -0.86 -25.90
CA LEU A 78 -16.55 -1.90 -26.05
C LEU A 78 -17.22 -3.26 -25.92
N PRO A 79 -16.84 -4.25 -26.77
CA PRO A 79 -17.34 -5.63 -26.64
C PRO A 79 -16.95 -6.21 -25.28
N GLN A 80 -17.85 -6.96 -24.67
CA GLN A 80 -17.68 -7.53 -23.31
C GLN A 80 -16.41 -8.35 -23.18
N SER A 81 -15.98 -9.04 -24.24
CA SER A 81 -14.73 -9.80 -24.25
C SER A 81 -13.49 -8.95 -24.03
N LYS A 82 -13.41 -7.77 -24.64
CA LYS A 82 -12.29 -6.84 -24.44
C LYS A 82 -12.27 -6.26 -23.01
N VAL A 83 -13.46 -6.00 -22.46
CA VAL A 83 -13.58 -5.54 -21.07
C VAL A 83 -13.14 -6.64 -20.10
N ALA A 84 -13.55 -7.90 -20.34
CA ALA A 84 -13.14 -9.05 -19.51
C ALA A 84 -11.62 -9.28 -19.55
N ILE A 85 -11.01 -9.21 -20.72
CA ILE A 85 -9.56 -9.37 -20.89
C ILE A 85 -8.82 -8.22 -20.16
N ALA A 86 -9.24 -6.98 -20.34
CA ALA A 86 -8.64 -5.84 -19.67
C ALA A 86 -8.76 -5.97 -18.13
N PHE A 87 -9.90 -6.42 -17.64
CA PHE A 87 -10.12 -6.68 -16.23
C PHE A 87 -9.21 -7.80 -15.70
N ALA A 88 -9.10 -8.92 -16.43
CA ALA A 88 -8.22 -10.03 -16.08
C ALA A 88 -6.75 -9.59 -16.01
N ILE A 89 -6.28 -8.77 -16.96
CA ILE A 89 -4.93 -8.21 -16.94
C ILE A 89 -4.72 -7.32 -15.70
N LEU A 90 -5.68 -6.46 -15.37
CA LEU A 90 -5.58 -5.60 -14.17
C LEU A 90 -5.56 -6.42 -12.88
N VAL A 91 -6.37 -7.46 -12.78
CA VAL A 91 -6.37 -8.38 -11.63
C VAL A 91 -5.03 -9.08 -11.51
N LEU A 92 -4.49 -9.61 -12.62
CA LEU A 92 -3.19 -10.28 -12.64
C LEU A 92 -2.05 -9.33 -12.22
N LEU A 93 -2.01 -8.12 -12.76
CA LEU A 93 -1.01 -7.10 -12.39
C LEU A 93 -1.10 -6.75 -10.90
N THR A 94 -2.31 -6.57 -10.38
CA THR A 94 -2.53 -6.26 -8.96
C THR A 94 -2.11 -7.42 -8.07
N ALA A 95 -2.44 -8.66 -8.44
CA ALA A 95 -2.04 -9.87 -7.72
C ALA A 95 -0.51 -10.01 -7.71
N THR A 96 0.14 -9.87 -8.85
CA THR A 96 1.62 -9.94 -8.97
C THR A 96 2.29 -8.88 -8.11
N LYS A 97 1.80 -7.64 -8.13
CA LYS A 97 2.29 -6.57 -7.26
C LYS A 97 2.17 -6.93 -5.78
N ASN A 98 1.01 -7.45 -5.36
CA ASN A 98 0.78 -7.80 -3.96
C ASN A 98 1.66 -8.96 -3.51
N VAL A 99 1.82 -10.00 -4.33
CA VAL A 99 2.73 -11.12 -4.05
C VAL A 99 4.17 -10.62 -3.91
N TYR A 100 4.62 -9.78 -4.84
CA TYR A 100 5.97 -9.19 -4.79
C TYR A 100 6.19 -8.38 -3.52
N MET A 101 5.29 -7.45 -3.19
CA MET A 101 5.40 -6.62 -1.98
C MET A 101 5.33 -7.45 -0.69
N SER A 102 4.48 -8.47 -0.64
CA SER A 102 4.35 -9.36 0.51
C SER A 102 5.62 -10.19 0.71
N SER A 103 6.15 -10.77 -0.37
CA SER A 103 7.41 -11.53 -0.33
C SER A 103 8.57 -10.64 0.12
N LEU A 104 8.69 -9.45 -0.48
CA LEU A 104 9.76 -8.53 -0.14
C LEU A 104 9.67 -8.11 1.34
N SER A 105 8.50 -7.72 1.82
CA SER A 105 8.31 -7.32 3.22
C SER A 105 8.59 -8.46 4.21
N SER A 106 8.23 -9.69 3.86
CA SER A 106 8.45 -10.87 4.72
C SER A 106 9.92 -11.24 4.82
N TYR A 107 10.65 -11.20 3.71
CA TYR A 107 12.06 -11.59 3.68
C TYR A 107 13.03 -10.45 3.94
N PHE A 108 12.60 -9.21 3.86
CA PHE A 108 13.45 -8.03 4.01
C PHE A 108 14.21 -8.02 5.36
N THR A 109 13.49 -8.28 6.45
CA THR A 109 14.08 -8.29 7.79
C THR A 109 15.18 -9.34 7.90
N PHE A 110 14.94 -10.55 7.39
CA PHE A 110 15.94 -11.63 7.41
C PHE A 110 17.14 -11.30 6.53
N TYR A 111 16.89 -10.77 5.34
CA TYR A 111 17.95 -10.36 4.41
C TYR A 111 18.87 -9.30 5.01
N VAL A 112 18.30 -8.30 5.67
CA VAL A 112 19.08 -7.20 6.27
C VAL A 112 19.87 -7.69 7.49
N ILE A 113 19.30 -8.57 8.30
CA ILE A 113 20.01 -9.18 9.44
C ILE A 113 21.18 -10.04 8.94
N ASP A 114 20.94 -10.91 7.96
CA ASP A 114 21.96 -11.86 7.46
C ASP A 114 23.09 -11.14 6.72
N LYS A 115 22.74 -10.20 5.82
CA LYS A 115 23.74 -9.50 4.99
C LYS A 115 24.54 -8.44 5.74
N PHE A 116 23.91 -7.71 6.67
CA PHE A 116 24.52 -6.57 7.35
C PHE A 116 24.74 -6.77 8.85
N ALA A 117 24.48 -7.97 9.38
CA ALA A 117 24.64 -8.34 10.79
C ALA A 117 23.94 -7.34 11.77
N LEU A 118 22.77 -6.81 11.36
CA LEU A 118 22.02 -5.84 12.15
C LEU A 118 21.22 -6.51 13.27
N SER A 119 20.94 -5.73 14.32
CA SER A 119 20.02 -6.16 15.36
C SER A 119 18.58 -6.27 14.82
N VAL A 120 17.75 -7.11 15.46
CA VAL A 120 16.33 -7.25 15.10
C VAL A 120 15.61 -5.88 15.15
N ARG A 121 15.97 -5.04 16.11
CA ARG A 121 15.42 -3.69 16.26
C ARG A 121 15.74 -2.81 15.05
N ASP A 122 17.00 -2.80 14.64
CA ASP A 122 17.46 -1.99 13.52
C ASP A 122 16.86 -2.50 12.20
N ALA A 123 16.74 -3.81 12.03
CA ALA A 123 16.07 -4.42 10.89
C ALA A 123 14.60 -4.02 10.79
N GLN A 124 13.86 -3.91 11.91
CA GLN A 124 12.49 -3.42 11.94
C GLN A 124 12.40 -1.93 11.58
N LEU A 125 13.38 -1.11 12.02
CA LEU A 125 13.45 0.30 11.61
C LEU A 125 13.71 0.45 10.11
N MET A 126 14.59 -0.39 9.54
CA MET A 126 14.84 -0.41 8.10
C MET A 126 13.59 -0.83 7.31
N LEU A 127 12.86 -1.84 7.80
CA LEU A 127 11.58 -2.23 7.20
C LEU A 127 10.54 -1.10 7.26
N PHE A 128 10.48 -0.37 8.38
CA PHE A 128 9.63 0.82 8.48
C PHE A 128 9.99 1.88 7.43
N LEU A 129 11.28 2.19 7.26
CA LEU A 129 11.74 3.15 6.25
C LEU A 129 11.40 2.68 4.83
N PHE A 130 11.61 1.41 4.52
CA PHE A 130 11.25 0.82 3.23
C PHE A 130 9.75 0.94 2.93
N LEU A 131 8.88 0.50 3.86
CA LEU A 131 7.43 0.59 3.70
C LEU A 131 6.93 2.04 3.70
N GLY A 132 7.58 2.91 4.48
CA GLY A 132 7.32 4.36 4.48
C GLY A 132 7.61 5.01 3.14
N SER A 133 8.73 4.65 2.51
CA SER A 133 9.07 5.12 1.16
C SER A 133 8.05 4.66 0.12
N ALA A 134 7.56 3.42 0.22
CA ALA A 134 6.48 2.91 -0.63
C ALA A 134 5.15 3.68 -0.42
N ALA A 135 4.85 4.07 0.82
CA ALA A 135 3.67 4.89 1.13
C ALA A 135 3.79 6.30 0.51
N ILE A 136 4.97 6.93 0.61
CA ILE A 136 5.25 8.23 0.00
C ILE A 136 5.14 8.12 -1.53
N GLY A 137 5.74 7.10 -2.14
CA GLY A 137 5.63 6.84 -3.58
C GLY A 137 4.18 6.69 -4.05
N THR A 138 3.36 5.98 -3.27
CA THR A 138 1.92 5.83 -3.54
C THR A 138 1.18 7.17 -3.46
N PHE A 139 1.52 8.01 -2.48
CA PHE A 139 0.93 9.35 -2.35
C PHE A 139 1.27 10.25 -3.54
N LEU A 140 2.52 10.27 -3.95
CA LEU A 140 2.98 11.06 -5.09
C LEU A 140 2.43 10.54 -6.43
N GLY A 141 2.25 9.23 -6.56
CA GLY A 141 1.71 8.58 -7.76
C GLY A 141 0.30 9.05 -8.14
N GLY A 142 -0.55 9.41 -7.16
CA GLY A 142 -1.90 9.92 -7.42
C GLY A 142 -1.93 11.22 -8.20
N PRO A 143 -1.35 12.32 -7.69
CA PRO A 143 -1.25 13.60 -8.39
C PRO A 143 -0.52 13.52 -9.73
N ILE A 144 0.53 12.69 -9.80
CA ILE A 144 1.28 12.45 -11.05
C ILE A 144 0.36 11.75 -12.06
N GLY A 145 -0.41 10.76 -11.62
CA GLY A 145 -1.37 10.06 -12.47
C GLY A 145 -2.50 10.96 -12.98
N ASP A 146 -2.99 11.88 -12.15
CA ASP A 146 -3.99 12.86 -12.55
C ASP A 146 -3.45 13.87 -13.58
N ARG A 147 -2.14 14.18 -13.53
CA ARG A 147 -1.50 15.16 -14.42
C ARG A 147 -0.97 14.55 -15.74
N PHE A 148 -0.29 13.42 -15.66
CA PHE A 148 0.38 12.79 -16.82
C PHE A 148 -0.40 11.59 -17.39
N GLY A 149 -1.46 11.18 -16.72
CA GLY A 149 -2.31 10.07 -17.12
C GLY A 149 -1.87 8.72 -16.56
N ALA A 150 -2.83 7.82 -16.39
CA ALA A 150 -2.63 6.51 -15.77
C ALA A 150 -1.62 5.62 -16.54
N ARG A 151 -1.57 5.74 -17.88
CA ARG A 151 -0.63 4.96 -18.70
C ARG A 151 0.83 5.29 -18.38
N PHE A 152 1.16 6.57 -18.21
CA PHE A 152 2.50 7.01 -17.85
C PHE A 152 2.93 6.44 -16.51
N VAL A 153 2.05 6.52 -15.50
CA VAL A 153 2.35 6.01 -14.15
C VAL A 153 2.58 4.50 -14.16
N ILE A 154 1.77 3.74 -14.91
CA ILE A 154 1.93 2.29 -15.02
C ILE A 154 3.30 1.94 -15.62
N TRP A 155 3.65 2.53 -16.76
CA TRP A 155 4.95 2.30 -17.41
C TRP A 155 6.11 2.71 -16.52
N PHE A 156 6.03 3.88 -15.90
CA PHE A 156 7.05 4.38 -14.98
C PHE A 156 7.22 3.46 -13.76
N SER A 157 6.13 2.96 -13.21
CA SER A 157 6.18 2.04 -12.06
C SER A 157 6.81 0.70 -12.42
N ILE A 158 6.51 0.15 -13.60
CA ILE A 158 7.05 -1.15 -14.03
C ILE A 158 8.53 -1.02 -14.39
N LEU A 159 8.86 -0.07 -15.26
CA LEU A 159 10.24 0.13 -15.74
C LEU A 159 11.16 0.67 -14.65
N GLY A 160 10.63 1.51 -13.75
CA GLY A 160 11.40 2.08 -12.65
C GLY A 160 11.85 1.07 -11.62
N VAL A 161 11.06 0.01 -11.37
CA VAL A 161 11.43 -1.03 -10.39
C VAL A 161 12.55 -1.94 -10.89
N ILE A 162 12.65 -2.17 -12.20
CA ILE A 162 13.61 -3.14 -12.78
C ILE A 162 15.07 -2.81 -12.40
N PRO A 163 15.61 -1.60 -12.60
CA PRO A 163 17.01 -1.30 -12.28
C PRO A 163 17.29 -1.45 -10.78
N PHE A 164 16.38 -1.01 -9.91
CA PHE A 164 16.54 -1.13 -8.46
C PHE A 164 16.50 -2.58 -8.00
N ALA A 165 15.57 -3.39 -8.53
CA ALA A 165 15.49 -4.81 -8.22
C ALA A 165 16.75 -5.57 -8.65
N LEU A 166 17.34 -5.24 -9.79
CA LEU A 166 18.60 -5.84 -10.27
C LEU A 166 19.82 -5.39 -9.48
N MET A 167 19.81 -4.18 -8.95
CA MET A 167 20.91 -3.65 -8.13
C MET A 167 20.86 -4.12 -6.67
N LEU A 168 19.71 -4.59 -6.18
CA LEU A 168 19.52 -4.98 -4.78
C LEU A 168 20.59 -5.95 -4.22
N PRO A 169 21.03 -7.02 -4.95
CA PRO A 169 22.07 -7.92 -4.46
C PRO A 169 23.43 -7.24 -4.27
N TYR A 170 23.71 -6.18 -5.01
CA TYR A 170 24.99 -5.45 -4.99
C TYR A 170 24.90 -4.15 -4.17
N ALA A 171 23.73 -3.80 -3.69
CA ALA A 171 23.48 -2.55 -2.99
C ALA A 171 24.07 -2.53 -1.58
N ASN A 172 24.57 -1.37 -1.16
CA ASN A 172 24.91 -1.06 0.23
C ASN A 172 23.64 -0.83 1.04
N LEU A 173 23.74 -0.82 2.38
CA LEU A 173 22.61 -0.65 3.30
C LEU A 173 21.71 0.53 2.90
N THR A 174 22.28 1.69 2.61
CA THR A 174 21.51 2.91 2.22
C THR A 174 20.71 2.70 0.95
N TRP A 175 21.29 2.08 -0.09
CA TRP A 175 20.61 1.79 -1.35
C TRP A 175 19.59 0.65 -1.26
N THR A 176 19.72 -0.19 -0.24
CA THR A 176 18.76 -1.28 0.00
C THR A 176 17.45 -0.75 0.61
N ILE A 177 17.49 0.38 1.32
CA ILE A 177 16.35 0.95 2.05
C ILE A 177 15.56 1.93 1.19
N VAL A 178 16.24 2.72 0.34
CA VAL A 178 15.64 3.75 -0.53
C VAL A 178 15.18 3.17 -1.85
#